data_b144589290d120f9e6cd2e03e751bfa3
#
_entry.id   b144589290d120f9e6cd2e03e751bfa3
#
_cell.length_a   1.000
_cell.length_b   1.000
_cell.length_c   1.000
_cell.angle_alpha   90.00
_cell.angle_beta   90.00
_cell.angle_gamma   90.00
#
_symmetry.space_group_name_H-M   'P 1'
#
loop_
_entity.id
_entity.type
_entity.pdbx_description
1 polymer ?
#
loop_
_entity_poly.entity_id
_entity_poly.type
_entity_poly.pdbx_seq_one_letter_code
_entity_poly.pdbx_strand_id
1 'polypeptide(L)'
;GKTGTLAARIRCLTELRRVKPSEITAVTFTNQAAGELKERLRREMPNRSAAGRIQTGTFHSICLALLKAAGKETVLADGLECQKLAEAVIEDMGLKLRSSELLRAVSEEKTKRILGAGEAEPMSEGLRKAAGAYEERMREQRLMDFDDLLTEALGLLYLASEPVRKFCRRFRYLLVDEFQDISPLQYRL
;
A
#
# COMPACT_ATOMS: atom_id res chain seq x y z
N GLY A 1 -18.45 -14.85 -9.53
CA GLY A 1 -18.06 -13.48 -9.16
C GLY A 1 -16.57 -13.23 -9.40
N LYS A 2 -16.10 -11.97 -9.35
CA LYS A 2 -14.74 -11.52 -9.68
C LYS A 2 -13.62 -12.33 -8.99
N THR A 3 -13.73 -12.56 -7.68
CA THR A 3 -12.78 -13.40 -6.91
C THR A 3 -12.65 -14.83 -7.43
N GLY A 4 -13.76 -15.40 -7.97
CA GLY A 4 -13.73 -16.72 -8.61
C GLY A 4 -12.90 -16.73 -9.90
N THR A 5 -12.99 -15.67 -10.70
CA THR A 5 -12.20 -15.52 -11.92
C THR A 5 -10.70 -15.41 -11.59
N LEU A 6 -10.37 -14.65 -10.53
CA LEU A 6 -8.98 -14.51 -10.06
C LEU A 6 -8.41 -15.86 -9.60
N ALA A 7 -9.16 -16.62 -8.80
CA ALA A 7 -8.76 -17.96 -8.36
C ALA A 7 -8.57 -18.92 -9.54
N ALA A 8 -9.49 -18.91 -10.50
CA ALA A 8 -9.39 -19.73 -11.71
C ALA A 8 -8.14 -19.36 -12.55
N ARG A 9 -7.81 -18.08 -12.65
CA ARG A 9 -6.61 -17.61 -13.35
C ARG A 9 -5.33 -18.10 -12.67
N ILE A 10 -5.28 -18.04 -11.34
CA ILE A 10 -4.14 -18.54 -10.56
C ILE A 10 -3.97 -20.04 -10.76
N ARG A 11 -5.06 -20.80 -10.72
CA ARG A 11 -5.02 -22.24 -11.00
C ARG A 11 -4.52 -22.54 -12.41
N CYS A 12 -5.00 -21.82 -13.41
CA CYS A 12 -4.50 -21.95 -14.80
C CYS A 12 -2.98 -21.71 -14.88
N LEU A 13 -2.47 -20.68 -14.20
CA LEU A 13 -1.03 -20.40 -14.16
C LEU A 13 -0.24 -21.55 -13.53
N THR A 14 -0.71 -22.10 -12.41
CA THR A 14 0.00 -23.17 -11.68
C THR A 14 -0.14 -24.53 -12.32
N GLU A 15 -1.35 -24.89 -12.75
CA GLU A 15 -1.66 -26.24 -13.23
C GLU A 15 -1.30 -26.43 -14.71
N LEU A 16 -1.67 -25.47 -15.57
CA LEU A 16 -1.47 -25.57 -17.01
C LEU A 16 -0.14 -24.95 -17.47
N ARG A 17 0.22 -23.80 -16.91
CA ARG A 17 1.44 -23.08 -17.29
C ARG A 17 2.66 -23.44 -16.44
N ARG A 18 2.49 -24.32 -15.43
CA ARG A 18 3.57 -24.79 -14.53
C ARG A 18 4.31 -23.67 -13.82
N VAL A 19 3.68 -22.53 -13.60
CA VAL A 19 4.24 -21.41 -12.84
C VAL A 19 4.41 -21.82 -11.38
N LYS A 20 5.55 -21.48 -10.79
CA LYS A 20 5.78 -21.76 -9.36
C LYS A 20 4.84 -20.90 -8.51
N PRO A 21 4.09 -21.49 -7.57
CA PRO A 21 3.17 -20.73 -6.71
C PRO A 21 3.85 -19.57 -5.96
N SER A 22 5.13 -19.73 -5.60
CA SER A 22 5.92 -18.66 -4.94
C SER A 22 6.29 -17.47 -5.82
N GLU A 23 6.02 -17.53 -7.11
CA GLU A 23 6.23 -16.45 -8.09
C GLU A 23 4.93 -15.70 -8.41
N ILE A 24 3.81 -16.07 -7.74
CA ILE A 24 2.49 -15.48 -7.95
C ILE A 24 2.12 -14.64 -6.73
N THR A 25 1.73 -13.40 -7.00
CA THR A 25 1.16 -12.48 -5.99
C THR A 25 -0.21 -12.01 -6.47
N ALA A 26 -1.19 -12.12 -5.61
CA ALA A 26 -2.55 -11.62 -5.84
C ALA A 26 -2.86 -10.49 -4.84
N VAL A 27 -3.16 -9.33 -5.37
CA VAL A 27 -3.45 -8.11 -4.59
C VAL A 27 -4.94 -7.83 -4.61
N THR A 28 -5.50 -7.56 -3.45
CA THR A 28 -6.90 -7.16 -3.26
C THR A 28 -6.98 -5.85 -2.48
N PHE A 29 -8.16 -5.22 -2.46
CA PHE A 29 -8.33 -3.94 -1.75
C PHE A 29 -8.43 -4.10 -0.24
N THR A 30 -9.00 -5.19 0.24
CA THR A 30 -9.25 -5.41 1.67
C THR A 30 -8.58 -6.68 2.16
N ASN A 31 -8.21 -6.67 3.44
CA ASN A 31 -7.66 -7.86 4.10
C ASN A 31 -8.68 -9.02 4.12
N GLN A 32 -9.97 -8.70 4.22
CA GLN A 32 -11.04 -9.70 4.13
C GLN A 32 -11.02 -10.38 2.75
N ALA A 33 -11.00 -9.61 1.65
CA ALA A 33 -10.97 -10.18 0.30
C ALA A 33 -9.69 -11.00 0.05
N ALA A 34 -8.54 -10.56 0.59
CA ALA A 34 -7.30 -11.34 0.54
C ALA A 34 -7.43 -12.68 1.28
N GLY A 35 -8.07 -12.67 2.46
CA GLY A 35 -8.34 -13.86 3.24
C GLY A 35 -9.29 -14.82 2.52
N GLU A 36 -10.40 -14.31 1.97
CA GLU A 36 -11.35 -15.10 1.20
C GLU A 36 -10.71 -15.74 -0.05
N LEU A 37 -9.88 -14.99 -0.77
CA LEU A 37 -9.12 -15.52 -1.91
C LEU A 37 -8.18 -16.64 -1.47
N LYS A 38 -7.45 -16.45 -0.38
CA LYS A 38 -6.53 -17.45 0.16
C LYS A 38 -7.22 -18.74 0.56
N GLU A 39 -8.36 -18.66 1.24
CA GLU A 39 -9.16 -19.83 1.62
C GLU A 39 -9.75 -20.52 0.40
N ARG A 40 -10.20 -19.77 -0.60
CA ARG A 40 -10.68 -20.32 -1.87
C ARG A 40 -9.57 -21.09 -2.59
N LEU A 41 -8.38 -20.53 -2.71
CA LEU A 41 -7.22 -21.20 -3.32
C LEU A 41 -6.87 -22.50 -2.58
N ARG A 42 -6.90 -22.50 -1.24
CA ARG A 42 -6.66 -23.70 -0.43
C ARG A 42 -7.69 -24.80 -0.66
N ARG A 43 -8.94 -24.42 -0.90
CA ARG A 43 -10.03 -25.37 -1.16
C ARG A 43 -10.02 -25.89 -2.59
N GLU A 44 -9.74 -25.04 -3.57
CA GLU A 44 -9.88 -25.34 -4.99
C GLU A 44 -8.61 -25.89 -5.65
N MET A 45 -7.44 -25.62 -5.10
CA MET A 45 -6.18 -26.15 -5.62
C MET A 45 -5.94 -27.59 -5.16
N PRO A 46 -5.50 -28.50 -6.04
CA PRO A 46 -5.19 -29.90 -5.68
C PRO A 46 -4.11 -30.01 -4.60
N ASN A 47 -3.15 -29.09 -4.60
CA ASN A 47 -2.07 -29.06 -3.63
C ASN A 47 -2.21 -27.87 -2.67
N ARG A 48 -2.68 -28.13 -1.45
CA ARG A 48 -2.86 -27.10 -0.39
C ARG A 48 -1.53 -26.42 0.01
N SER A 49 -0.41 -27.15 -0.03
CA SER A 49 0.90 -26.55 0.24
C SER A 49 1.32 -25.57 -0.85
N ALA A 50 0.96 -25.85 -2.10
CA ALA A 50 1.16 -24.94 -3.22
C ALA A 50 0.33 -23.67 -3.07
N ALA A 51 -0.95 -23.79 -2.69
CA ALA A 51 -1.83 -22.66 -2.40
C ALA A 51 -1.24 -21.76 -1.29
N GLY A 52 -0.66 -22.34 -0.24
CA GLY A 52 -0.02 -21.59 0.85
C GLY A 52 1.22 -20.78 0.44
N ARG A 53 1.85 -21.08 -0.70
CA ARG A 53 3.01 -20.35 -1.22
C ARG A 53 2.65 -19.18 -2.13
N ILE A 54 1.40 -19.08 -2.56
CA ILE A 54 0.90 -17.91 -3.29
C ILE A 54 0.76 -16.76 -2.30
N GLN A 55 1.36 -15.63 -2.62
CA GLN A 55 1.21 -14.44 -1.80
C GLN A 55 -0.14 -13.78 -2.09
N THR A 56 -0.94 -13.58 -1.04
CA THR A 56 -2.19 -12.81 -1.11
C THR A 56 -2.15 -11.70 -0.08
N GLY A 57 -2.61 -10.51 -0.45
CA GLY A 57 -2.61 -9.37 0.47
C GLY A 57 -3.14 -8.11 -0.18
N THR A 58 -3.15 -7.02 0.59
CA THR A 58 -3.40 -5.67 0.08
C THR A 58 -2.08 -5.02 -0.35
N PHE A 59 -2.14 -3.94 -1.14
CA PHE A 59 -0.94 -3.13 -1.46
C PHE A 59 -0.17 -2.77 -0.18
N HIS A 60 -0.85 -2.24 0.83
CA HIS A 60 -0.23 -1.85 2.10
C HIS A 60 0.43 -3.02 2.82
N SER A 61 -0.21 -4.18 2.91
CA SER A 61 0.37 -5.36 3.55
C SER A 61 1.63 -5.86 2.84
N ILE A 62 1.66 -5.76 1.51
CA ILE A 62 2.82 -6.12 0.68
C ILE A 62 3.95 -5.12 0.87
N CYS A 63 3.65 -3.81 0.88
CA CYS A 63 4.64 -2.77 1.14
C CYS A 63 5.24 -2.91 2.54
N LEU A 64 4.43 -3.16 3.56
CA LEU A 64 4.91 -3.43 4.92
C LEU A 64 5.85 -4.65 4.97
N ALA A 65 5.49 -5.72 4.27
CA ALA A 65 6.35 -6.89 4.17
C ALA A 65 7.67 -6.61 3.43
N LEU A 66 7.66 -5.73 2.41
CA LEU A 66 8.84 -5.27 1.70
C LEU A 66 9.76 -4.45 2.62
N LEU A 67 9.22 -3.48 3.37
CA LEU A 67 9.99 -2.68 4.33
C LEU A 67 10.65 -3.58 5.37
N LYS A 68 9.89 -4.52 5.94
CA LYS A 68 10.42 -5.51 6.89
C LYS A 68 11.52 -6.37 6.28
N ALA A 69 11.37 -6.82 5.04
CA ALA A 69 12.41 -7.59 4.33
C ALA A 69 13.68 -6.75 4.09
N ALA A 70 13.55 -5.43 3.95
CA ALA A 70 14.65 -4.49 3.83
C ALA A 70 15.29 -4.11 5.19
N GLY A 71 14.81 -4.67 6.30
CA GLY A 71 15.30 -4.37 7.65
C GLY A 71 14.81 -3.05 8.22
N LYS A 72 13.74 -2.46 7.67
CA LYS A 72 13.14 -1.24 8.21
C LYS A 72 12.08 -1.59 9.24
N GLU A 73 12.24 -1.05 10.44
CA GLU A 73 11.20 -1.05 11.47
C GLU A 73 10.27 0.14 11.23
N THR A 74 8.97 -0.11 11.24
CA THR A 74 7.94 0.89 10.94
C THR A 74 6.79 0.78 11.91
N VAL A 75 6.31 1.93 12.39
CA VAL A 75 5.07 2.03 13.18
C VAL A 75 4.06 2.74 12.29
N LEU A 76 3.02 1.99 11.91
CA LEU A 76 1.93 2.55 11.10
C LEU A 76 0.91 3.20 12.01
N ALA A 77 0.62 4.47 11.75
CA ALA A 77 -0.52 5.15 12.32
C ALA A 77 -1.79 4.70 11.61
N ASP A 78 -2.80 4.34 12.37
CA ASP A 78 -4.11 4.06 11.80
C ASP A 78 -4.87 5.36 11.44
N GLY A 79 -6.02 5.21 10.77
CA GLY A 79 -6.80 6.37 10.35
C GLY A 79 -7.28 7.25 11.50
N LEU A 80 -7.52 6.66 12.68
CA LEU A 80 -7.96 7.40 13.86
C LEU A 80 -6.79 8.18 14.49
N GLU A 81 -5.61 7.60 14.52
CA GLU A 81 -4.38 8.26 14.99
C GLU A 81 -4.01 9.41 14.07
N CYS A 82 -4.05 9.21 12.75
CA CYS A 82 -3.83 10.28 11.78
C CYS A 82 -4.85 11.42 11.95
N GLN A 83 -6.12 11.09 12.15
CA GLN A 83 -7.18 12.09 12.37
C GLN A 83 -6.93 12.90 13.65
N LYS A 84 -6.65 12.25 14.78
CA LYS A 84 -6.36 12.93 16.05
C LYS A 84 -5.14 13.86 15.94
N LEU A 85 -4.11 13.42 15.25
CA LEU A 85 -2.91 14.24 15.02
C LEU A 85 -3.22 15.45 14.17
N ALA A 86 -4.02 15.31 13.11
CA ALA A 86 -4.47 16.40 12.28
C ALA A 86 -5.35 17.40 13.05
N GLU A 87 -6.27 16.91 13.89
CA GLU A 87 -7.10 17.76 14.76
C GLU A 87 -6.25 18.57 15.74
N ALA A 88 -5.27 17.95 16.39
CA ALA A 88 -4.35 18.65 17.29
C ALA A 88 -3.54 19.74 16.57
N VAL A 89 -3.07 19.47 15.35
CA VAL A 89 -2.35 20.50 14.54
C VAL A 89 -3.26 21.68 14.22
N ILE A 90 -4.51 21.42 13.81
CA ILE A 90 -5.49 22.47 13.46
C ILE A 90 -5.82 23.32 14.68
N GLU A 91 -6.01 22.70 15.85
CA GLU A 91 -6.30 23.38 17.12
C GLU A 91 -5.14 24.28 17.55
N ASP A 92 -3.93 23.74 17.59
CA ASP A 92 -2.73 24.50 18.00
C ASP A 92 -2.41 25.69 17.10
N MET A 93 -2.78 25.58 15.82
CA MET A 93 -2.60 26.69 14.86
C MET A 93 -3.80 27.62 14.80
N GLY A 94 -4.89 27.35 15.52
CA GLY A 94 -6.10 28.16 15.53
C GLY A 94 -6.79 28.24 14.16
N LEU A 95 -6.67 27.19 13.33
CA LEU A 95 -7.22 27.19 11.97
C LEU A 95 -8.66 26.69 11.94
N LYS A 96 -9.46 27.23 11.02
CA LYS A 96 -10.83 26.75 10.76
C LYS A 96 -10.85 25.76 9.59
N LEU A 97 -10.24 24.60 9.80
CA LEU A 97 -10.13 23.50 8.83
C LEU A 97 -10.73 22.22 9.41
N ARG A 98 -11.14 21.30 8.55
CA ARG A 98 -11.49 19.94 8.96
C ARG A 98 -10.25 19.04 8.85
N SER A 99 -10.10 18.09 9.78
CA SER A 99 -9.02 17.09 9.73
C SER A 99 -8.97 16.34 8.39
N SER A 100 -10.14 16.01 7.82
CA SER A 100 -10.23 15.36 6.51
C SER A 100 -9.68 16.22 5.34
N GLU A 101 -9.81 17.54 5.44
CA GLU A 101 -9.27 18.47 4.45
C GLU A 101 -7.73 18.54 4.54
N LEU A 102 -7.21 18.61 5.75
CA LEU A 102 -5.76 18.58 6.00
C LEU A 102 -5.15 17.26 5.52
N LEU A 103 -5.72 16.12 5.91
CA LEU A 103 -5.21 14.80 5.52
C LEU A 103 -5.25 14.58 4.00
N ARG A 104 -6.32 15.05 3.33
CA ARG A 104 -6.38 15.01 1.87
C ARG A 104 -5.28 15.85 1.23
N ALA A 105 -5.05 17.07 1.72
CA ALA A 105 -3.99 17.94 1.20
C ALA A 105 -2.61 17.33 1.37
N VAL A 106 -2.33 16.69 2.52
CA VAL A 106 -1.08 15.97 2.78
C VAL A 106 -0.90 14.81 1.79
N SER A 107 -1.93 14.00 1.60
CA SER A 107 -1.91 12.85 0.67
C SER A 107 -1.65 13.30 -0.78
N GLU A 108 -2.35 14.35 -1.22
CA GLU A 108 -2.16 14.93 -2.56
C GLU A 108 -0.74 15.46 -2.75
N GLU A 109 -0.19 16.15 -1.76
CA GLU A 109 1.17 16.68 -1.82
C GLU A 109 2.22 15.55 -1.86
N LYS A 110 2.08 14.53 -1.03
CA LYS A 110 2.94 13.34 -1.06
C LYS A 110 2.91 12.66 -2.43
N THR A 111 1.70 12.49 -2.98
CA THR A 111 1.51 11.89 -4.31
C THR A 111 2.21 12.71 -5.40
N LYS A 112 2.05 14.04 -5.39
CA LYS A 112 2.70 14.95 -6.36
C LYS A 112 4.22 14.91 -6.27
N ARG A 113 4.76 14.92 -5.06
CA ARG A 113 6.21 14.85 -4.81
C ARG A 113 6.84 13.61 -5.46
N ILE A 114 6.11 12.51 -5.51
CA ILE A 114 6.62 11.25 -6.06
C ILE A 114 6.38 11.12 -7.56
N LEU A 115 5.21 11.48 -8.01
CA LEU A 115 4.81 11.28 -9.42
C LEU A 115 5.34 12.40 -10.32
N GLY A 116 5.76 13.53 -9.75
CA GLY A 116 6.24 14.68 -10.53
C GLY A 116 5.17 15.28 -11.43
N ALA A 117 3.89 14.97 -11.19
CA ALA A 117 2.80 15.29 -12.08
C ALA A 117 1.75 16.21 -11.42
N GLY A 118 1.32 17.21 -12.14
CA GLY A 118 0.11 17.97 -11.92
C GLY A 118 0.33 19.39 -11.42
N GLU A 119 -0.33 20.33 -12.07
CA GLU A 119 -0.59 21.66 -11.50
C GLU A 119 -1.39 21.44 -10.20
N ALA A 120 -0.76 21.76 -9.06
CA ALA A 120 -1.47 21.74 -7.78
C ALA A 120 -2.52 22.86 -7.82
N GLU A 121 -3.75 22.55 -7.43
CA GLU A 121 -4.61 23.63 -6.96
C GLU A 121 -3.84 24.43 -5.89
N PRO A 122 -3.86 25.76 -5.95
CA PRO A 122 -3.09 26.58 -5.02
C PRO A 122 -3.58 26.33 -3.59
N MET A 123 -2.78 25.62 -2.81
CA MET A 123 -3.05 25.38 -1.41
C MET A 123 -2.94 26.72 -0.65
N SER A 124 -3.92 27.06 0.19
CA SER A 124 -3.83 28.23 1.05
C SER A 124 -2.58 28.17 1.93
N GLU A 125 -2.01 29.31 2.29
CA GLU A 125 -0.81 29.35 3.13
C GLU A 125 -1.02 28.67 4.49
N GLY A 126 -2.23 28.84 5.07
CA GLY A 126 -2.61 28.19 6.33
C GLY A 126 -2.61 26.66 6.21
N LEU A 127 -3.22 26.14 5.15
CA LEU A 127 -3.28 24.69 4.90
C LEU A 127 -1.89 24.10 4.65
N ARG A 128 -1.03 24.81 3.91
CA ARG A 128 0.37 24.39 3.68
C ARG A 128 1.19 24.32 4.96
N LYS A 129 1.05 25.34 5.84
CA LYS A 129 1.69 25.35 7.15
C LYS A 129 1.20 24.19 8.03
N ALA A 130 -0.11 23.93 8.02
CA ALA A 130 -0.70 22.82 8.76
C ALA A 130 -0.21 21.46 8.24
N ALA A 131 -0.12 21.28 6.91
CA ALA A 131 0.43 20.06 6.32
C ALA A 131 1.90 19.83 6.74
N GLY A 132 2.74 20.86 6.71
CA GLY A 132 4.10 20.78 7.20
C GLY A 132 4.20 20.42 8.69
N ALA A 133 3.37 21.03 9.54
CA ALA A 133 3.32 20.73 10.97
C ALA A 133 2.83 19.29 11.24
N TYR A 134 1.88 18.79 10.46
CA TYR A 134 1.42 17.39 10.54
C TYR A 134 2.56 16.43 10.20
N GLU A 135 3.24 16.63 9.07
CA GLU A 135 4.38 15.77 8.67
C GLU A 135 5.52 15.81 9.70
N GLU A 136 5.78 16.96 10.32
CA GLU A 136 6.78 17.09 11.38
C GLU A 136 6.43 16.26 12.61
N ARG A 137 5.19 16.34 13.09
CA ARG A 137 4.69 15.53 14.22
C ARG A 137 4.72 14.03 13.94
N MET A 138 4.34 13.62 12.74
CA MET A 138 4.45 12.21 12.30
C MET A 138 5.92 11.75 12.41
N ARG A 139 6.87 12.57 11.97
CA ARG A 139 8.29 12.28 12.00
C ARG A 139 8.84 12.22 13.44
N GLU A 140 8.48 13.18 14.29
CA GLU A 140 8.88 13.21 15.70
C GLU A 140 8.42 11.97 16.47
N GLN A 141 7.21 11.50 16.18
CA GLN A 141 6.63 10.30 16.78
C GLN A 141 7.07 9.01 16.08
N ARG A 142 7.87 9.10 15.01
CA ARG A 142 8.31 7.97 14.17
C ARG A 142 7.14 7.17 13.60
N LEU A 143 6.04 7.84 13.32
CA LEU A 143 4.85 7.27 12.70
C LEU A 143 4.91 7.39 11.18
N MET A 144 4.30 6.43 10.51
CA MET A 144 4.05 6.44 9.08
C MET A 144 2.55 6.31 8.82
N ASP A 145 2.01 7.10 7.91
CA ASP A 145 0.70 6.85 7.36
C ASP A 145 0.77 5.87 6.16
N PHE A 146 -0.37 5.58 5.56
CA PHE A 146 -0.42 4.66 4.42
C PHE A 146 0.28 5.21 3.17
N ASP A 147 0.28 6.52 2.95
CA ASP A 147 0.97 7.12 1.81
C ASP A 147 2.49 7.11 2.02
N ASP A 148 2.96 7.33 3.24
CA ASP A 148 4.38 7.16 3.58
C ASP A 148 4.85 5.72 3.33
N LEU A 149 4.02 4.75 3.69
CA LEU A 149 4.33 3.33 3.46
C LEU A 149 4.50 3.01 1.97
N LEU A 150 3.60 3.51 1.12
CA LEU A 150 3.70 3.33 -0.33
C LEU A 150 4.93 4.04 -0.90
N THR A 151 5.20 5.25 -0.43
CA THR A 151 6.35 6.07 -0.80
C THR A 151 7.67 5.40 -0.47
N GLU A 152 7.82 4.95 0.76
CA GLU A 152 9.02 4.25 1.22
C GLU A 152 9.23 2.94 0.45
N ALA A 153 8.15 2.19 0.18
CA ALA A 153 8.22 0.98 -0.63
C ALA A 153 8.73 1.28 -2.04
N LEU A 154 8.23 2.34 -2.69
CA LEU A 154 8.72 2.81 -3.99
C LEU A 154 10.20 3.15 -3.93
N GLY A 155 10.64 3.91 -2.92
CA GLY A 155 12.05 4.26 -2.72
C GLY A 155 12.94 3.01 -2.62
N LEU A 156 12.51 1.99 -1.88
CA LEU A 156 13.21 0.71 -1.77
C LEU A 156 13.30 -0.03 -3.10
N LEU A 157 12.24 -0.02 -3.91
CA LEU A 157 12.21 -0.65 -5.22
C LEU A 157 13.22 0.02 -6.18
N TYR A 158 13.35 1.36 -6.15
CA TYR A 158 14.35 2.08 -6.94
C TYR A 158 15.78 1.79 -6.49
N LEU A 159 16.04 1.68 -5.18
CA LEU A 159 17.35 1.33 -4.65
C LEU A 159 17.74 -0.12 -4.95
N ALA A 160 16.77 -0.99 -5.13
CA ALA A 160 16.93 -2.38 -5.57
C ALA A 160 18.05 -3.15 -4.84
N SER A 161 18.14 -3.02 -3.51
CA SER A 161 19.09 -3.76 -2.68
C SER A 161 18.85 -5.28 -2.78
N GLU A 162 19.83 -6.11 -2.40
CA GLU A 162 19.67 -7.56 -2.54
C GLU A 162 18.46 -8.14 -1.77
N PRO A 163 18.15 -7.71 -0.52
CA PRO A 163 16.92 -8.15 0.15
C PRO A 163 15.66 -7.78 -0.62
N VAL A 164 15.61 -6.57 -1.20
CA VAL A 164 14.49 -6.09 -2.02
C VAL A 164 14.36 -6.92 -3.29
N ARG A 165 15.46 -7.13 -4.05
CA ARG A 165 15.46 -7.98 -5.23
C ARG A 165 14.99 -9.41 -4.93
N LYS A 166 15.45 -9.99 -3.81
CA LYS A 166 14.99 -11.31 -3.37
C LYS A 166 13.49 -11.32 -3.06
N PHE A 167 12.99 -10.30 -2.41
CA PHE A 167 11.56 -10.14 -2.14
C PHE A 167 10.77 -10.03 -3.45
N CYS A 168 11.23 -9.24 -4.42
CA CYS A 168 10.57 -8.99 -5.69
C CYS A 168 10.47 -10.22 -6.60
N ARG A 169 11.22 -11.29 -6.38
CA ARG A 169 11.07 -12.55 -7.14
C ARG A 169 9.67 -13.15 -7.04
N ARG A 170 8.88 -12.75 -6.06
CA ARG A 170 7.48 -13.19 -5.84
C ARG A 170 6.49 -12.53 -6.79
N PHE A 171 6.87 -11.41 -7.43
CA PHE A 171 5.99 -10.61 -8.29
C PHE A 171 6.16 -10.90 -9.77
N ARG A 172 6.62 -12.11 -10.11
CA ARG A 172 6.74 -12.50 -11.52
C ARG A 172 5.38 -12.54 -12.23
N TYR A 173 4.35 -12.92 -11.49
CA TYR A 173 2.95 -12.89 -11.91
C TYR A 173 2.15 -12.11 -10.86
N LEU A 174 1.84 -10.87 -11.19
CA LEU A 174 1.04 -10.00 -10.35
C LEU A 174 -0.39 -9.97 -10.88
N LEU A 175 -1.34 -10.31 -10.02
CA LEU A 175 -2.76 -10.23 -10.31
C LEU A 175 -3.38 -9.24 -9.34
N VAL A 176 -4.06 -8.23 -9.86
CA VAL A 176 -4.70 -7.18 -9.06
C VAL A 176 -6.21 -7.30 -9.24
N ASP A 177 -6.93 -7.46 -8.13
CA ASP A 177 -8.40 -7.39 -8.10
C ASP A 177 -8.83 -5.93 -8.10
N GLU A 178 -9.98 -5.63 -8.72
CA GLU A 178 -10.55 -4.27 -8.81
C GLU A 178 -9.53 -3.21 -9.30
N PHE A 179 -8.80 -3.56 -10.36
CA PHE A 179 -7.71 -2.71 -10.90
C PHE A 179 -8.13 -1.27 -11.20
N GLN A 180 -9.40 -1.03 -11.49
CA GLN A 180 -9.95 0.32 -11.74
C GLN A 180 -9.94 1.23 -10.50
N ASP A 181 -9.80 0.67 -9.31
CA ASP A 181 -9.86 1.41 -8.04
C ASP A 181 -8.47 1.72 -7.46
N ILE A 182 -7.38 1.31 -8.15
CA ILE A 182 -6.02 1.58 -7.68
C ILE A 182 -5.66 3.06 -7.77
N SER A 183 -4.98 3.57 -6.75
CA SER A 183 -4.47 4.94 -6.75
C SER A 183 -3.27 5.10 -7.69
N PRO A 184 -2.93 6.34 -8.09
CA PRO A 184 -1.72 6.60 -8.88
C PRO A 184 -0.43 6.10 -8.22
N LEU A 185 -0.30 6.19 -6.89
CA LEU A 185 0.83 5.64 -6.13
C LEU A 185 0.88 4.11 -6.20
N GLN A 186 -0.27 3.45 -6.03
CA GLN A 186 -0.37 1.99 -6.14
C GLN A 186 -0.07 1.49 -7.56
N TYR A 187 -0.43 2.28 -8.58
CA TYR A 187 -0.09 1.96 -9.98
C TYR A 187 1.41 2.07 -10.26
N ARG A 188 2.10 2.95 -9.56
CA ARG A 188 3.55 3.14 -9.71
C ARG A 188 4.38 2.04 -9.05
N LEU A 189 3.83 1.40 -8.03
CA LEU A 189 4.40 0.23 -7.36
C LEU A 189 4.35 -1.01 -8.23
#